data_f0424575e0eaa02f0c423ed9877920cf
#
_entry.id   f0424575e0eaa02f0c423ed9877920cf
#
_cell.length_a   1.000
_cell.length_b   1.000
_cell.length_c   1.000
_cell.angle_alpha   90.00
_cell.angle_beta   90.00
_cell.angle_gamma   90.00
#
_symmetry.space_group_name_H-M   'P 1'
#
loop_
_entity.id
_entity.type
_entity.pdbx_description
1 polymer ?
#
loop_
_entity_poly.entity_id
_entity_poly.type
_entity_poly.pdbx_seq_one_letter_code
_entity_poly.pdbx_strand_id
1 'polypeptide(L)'
;MFDVRDDHAKGGMLYRQRRYAEAFPYLMNAAKRGFKVSQARVGFIYHQGLGGVPRNGAAAIGWIGVAASRKASPEIINYYRGMRENVPPTREAEIDEIVTRYVSQYGPAATGVRCDNTRVAGSHISTLRCDHEAEYDSRDILDTQTIFGVSTFDTNPLLLGP
;
A
#
# COMPACT_ATOMS: atom_id res chain seq x y z
N MET A 1 12.75 19.61 -8.70
CA MET A 1 12.67 18.75 -7.50
C MET A 1 11.22 18.31 -7.36
N PHE A 2 10.95 17.04 -7.61
CA PHE A 2 9.58 16.52 -7.52
C PHE A 2 9.23 16.34 -6.04
N ASP A 3 8.15 16.97 -5.59
CA ASP A 3 7.65 16.77 -4.23
C ASP A 3 7.03 15.36 -4.14
N VAL A 4 7.45 14.59 -3.16
CA VAL A 4 6.95 13.22 -2.92
C VAL A 4 5.44 13.21 -2.65
N ARG A 5 4.90 14.29 -2.09
CA ARG A 5 3.45 14.46 -1.93
C ARG A 5 2.74 14.58 -3.27
N ASP A 6 3.36 15.26 -4.23
CA ASP A 6 2.84 15.35 -5.60
C ASP A 6 2.86 13.97 -6.26
N ASP A 7 3.90 13.18 -6.03
CA ASP A 7 3.98 11.80 -6.51
C ASP A 7 2.89 10.91 -5.90
N HIS A 8 2.65 11.02 -4.58
CA HIS A 8 1.58 10.30 -3.91
C HIS A 8 0.20 10.68 -4.47
N ALA A 9 -0.10 11.97 -4.58
CA ALA A 9 -1.35 12.48 -5.09
C ALA A 9 -1.57 12.12 -6.56
N LYS A 10 -0.55 12.32 -7.40
CA LYS A 10 -0.62 12.01 -8.83
C LYS A 10 -0.72 10.50 -9.08
N GLY A 11 0.08 9.71 -8.40
CA GLY A 11 0.02 8.25 -8.46
C GLY A 11 -1.35 7.73 -8.03
N GLY A 12 -1.91 8.27 -6.95
CA GLY A 12 -3.24 7.94 -6.45
C GLY A 12 -4.35 8.28 -7.46
N MET A 13 -4.29 9.46 -8.05
CA MET A 13 -5.25 9.88 -9.09
C MET A 13 -5.22 8.93 -10.29
N LEU A 14 -4.04 8.65 -10.83
CA LEU A 14 -3.85 7.76 -11.97
C LEU A 14 -4.29 6.32 -11.64
N TYR A 15 -4.02 5.85 -10.44
CA TYR A 15 -4.46 4.54 -9.95
C TYR A 15 -6.00 4.42 -9.93
N ARG A 16 -6.71 5.42 -9.41
CA ARG A 16 -8.18 5.45 -9.43
C ARG A 16 -8.76 5.46 -10.83
N GLN A 17 -8.06 6.07 -11.78
CA GLN A 17 -8.40 6.04 -13.21
C GLN A 17 -8.04 4.72 -13.90
N ARG A 18 -7.51 3.74 -13.16
CA ARG A 18 -7.00 2.46 -13.68
C ARG A 18 -5.85 2.60 -14.70
N ARG A 19 -5.18 3.73 -14.68
CA ARG A 19 -3.99 4.01 -15.50
C ARG A 19 -2.73 3.51 -14.76
N TYR A 20 -2.68 2.20 -14.52
CA TYR A 20 -1.68 1.60 -13.64
C TYR A 20 -0.24 1.75 -14.15
N ALA A 21 -0.02 1.63 -15.44
CA ALA A 21 1.31 1.82 -16.04
C ALA A 21 1.87 3.21 -15.76
N GLU A 22 1.02 4.23 -15.85
CA GLU A 22 1.40 5.61 -15.59
C GLU A 22 1.47 5.91 -14.08
N ALA A 23 0.60 5.29 -13.28
CA ALA A 23 0.58 5.46 -11.83
C ALA A 23 1.82 4.87 -11.16
N PHE A 24 2.32 3.73 -11.66
CA PHE A 24 3.32 2.92 -11.00
C PHE A 24 4.60 3.68 -10.62
N PRO A 25 5.26 4.46 -11.48
CA PRO A 25 6.48 5.19 -11.10
C PRO A 25 6.23 6.22 -9.99
N TYR A 26 5.10 6.93 -10.02
CA TYR A 26 4.75 7.89 -8.96
C TYR A 26 4.46 7.20 -7.63
N LEU A 27 3.67 6.12 -7.68
CA LEU A 27 3.38 5.31 -6.49
C LEU A 27 4.65 4.68 -5.91
N MET A 28 5.57 4.22 -6.75
CA MET A 28 6.84 3.64 -6.31
C MET A 28 7.71 4.67 -5.59
N ASN A 29 7.80 5.90 -6.11
CA ASN A 29 8.53 6.97 -5.45
C ASN A 29 7.95 7.28 -4.07
N ALA A 30 6.63 7.42 -3.97
CA ALA A 30 5.95 7.66 -2.71
C ALA A 30 6.06 6.45 -1.74
N ALA A 31 5.94 5.22 -2.25
CA ALA A 31 6.09 4.00 -1.46
C ALA A 31 7.46 3.88 -0.80
N LYS A 32 8.52 4.17 -1.54
CA LYS A 32 9.90 4.20 -1.01
C LYS A 32 10.10 5.24 0.08
N ARG A 33 9.28 6.27 0.12
CA ARG A 33 9.31 7.33 1.12
C ARG A 33 8.39 7.06 2.32
N GLY A 34 7.70 5.91 2.36
CA GLY A 34 6.93 5.45 3.51
C GLY A 34 5.44 5.73 3.45
N PHE A 35 4.90 6.20 2.34
CA PHE A 35 3.46 6.41 2.17
C PHE A 35 2.72 5.07 2.06
N LYS A 36 2.01 4.69 3.12
CA LYS A 36 1.40 3.35 3.25
C LYS A 36 0.38 3.02 2.16
N VAL A 37 -0.44 3.98 1.74
CA VAL A 37 -1.40 3.76 0.65
C VAL A 37 -0.67 3.52 -0.66
N SER A 38 0.40 4.25 -0.94
CA SER A 38 1.24 4.02 -2.12
C SER A 38 1.95 2.66 -2.05
N GLN A 39 2.46 2.27 -0.88
CA GLN A 39 3.05 0.95 -0.65
C GLN A 39 2.04 -0.18 -0.93
N ALA A 40 0.82 -0.05 -0.40
CA ALA A 40 -0.25 -1.01 -0.62
C ALA A 40 -0.63 -1.13 -2.10
N ARG A 41 -0.76 -0.01 -2.81
CA ARG A 41 -1.09 0.03 -4.24
C ARG A 41 0.01 -0.56 -5.11
N VAL A 42 1.28 -0.27 -4.81
CA VAL A 42 2.42 -0.90 -5.48
C VAL A 42 2.40 -2.42 -5.28
N GLY A 43 2.19 -2.87 -4.05
CA GLY A 43 2.06 -4.29 -3.75
C GLY A 43 0.90 -4.94 -4.49
N PHE A 44 -0.24 -4.28 -4.59
CA PHE A 44 -1.39 -4.74 -5.34
C PHE A 44 -1.10 -4.85 -6.85
N ILE A 45 -0.42 -3.87 -7.43
CA ILE A 45 0.01 -3.91 -8.85
C ILE A 45 0.90 -5.12 -9.11
N TYR A 46 1.89 -5.40 -8.24
CA TYR A 46 2.72 -6.59 -8.35
C TYR A 46 1.93 -7.88 -8.16
N HIS A 47 0.97 -7.89 -7.25
CA HIS A 47 0.16 -9.08 -6.97
C HIS A 47 -0.74 -9.46 -8.15
N GLN A 48 -1.35 -8.47 -8.79
CA GLN A 48 -2.27 -8.66 -9.91
C GLN A 48 -1.59 -8.66 -11.29
N GLY A 49 -0.39 -8.10 -11.39
CA GLY A 49 0.27 -7.92 -12.68
C GLY A 49 -0.40 -6.84 -13.54
N LEU A 50 -0.67 -5.68 -12.95
CA LEU A 50 -1.40 -4.59 -13.62
C LEU A 50 -0.45 -3.65 -14.35
N GLY A 51 -0.97 -2.99 -15.41
CA GLY A 51 -0.24 -1.94 -16.11
C GLY A 51 1.04 -2.40 -16.80
N GLY A 52 1.13 -3.65 -17.23
CA GLY A 52 2.33 -4.21 -17.83
C GLY A 52 3.43 -4.56 -16.83
N VAL A 53 3.22 -4.35 -15.53
CA VAL A 53 4.15 -4.79 -14.48
C VAL A 53 3.99 -6.30 -14.29
N PRO A 54 5.05 -7.10 -14.45
CA PRO A 54 4.96 -8.54 -14.24
C PRO A 54 4.55 -8.89 -12.81
N ARG A 55 3.73 -9.91 -12.66
CA ARG A 55 3.38 -10.43 -11.33
C ARG A 55 4.64 -10.84 -10.57
N ASN A 56 4.72 -10.41 -9.32
CA ASN A 56 5.83 -10.74 -8.43
C ASN A 56 5.30 -10.88 -6.99
N GLY A 57 5.12 -12.11 -6.56
CA GLY A 57 4.57 -12.42 -5.23
C GLY A 57 5.47 -11.95 -4.09
N ALA A 58 6.79 -12.05 -4.23
CA ALA A 58 7.74 -11.59 -3.21
C ALA A 58 7.70 -10.06 -3.06
N ALA A 59 7.72 -9.32 -4.17
CA ALA A 59 7.57 -7.87 -4.13
C ALA A 59 6.18 -7.46 -3.61
N ALA A 60 5.13 -8.16 -4.03
CA ALA A 60 3.77 -7.90 -3.57
C ALA A 60 3.65 -8.02 -2.05
N ILE A 61 4.06 -9.14 -1.47
CA ILE A 61 3.93 -9.37 -0.03
C ILE A 61 4.87 -8.48 0.78
N GLY A 62 6.05 -8.14 0.24
CA GLY A 62 6.96 -7.19 0.86
C GLY A 62 6.33 -5.79 0.96
N TRP A 63 5.80 -5.26 -0.11
CA TRP A 63 5.15 -3.94 -0.12
C TRP A 63 3.85 -3.90 0.69
N ILE A 64 2.99 -4.92 0.57
CA ILE A 64 1.76 -4.99 1.39
C ILE A 64 2.12 -5.19 2.86
N GLY A 65 3.13 -6.01 3.16
CA GLY A 65 3.59 -6.25 4.53
C GLY A 65 4.12 -4.99 5.23
N VAL A 66 4.92 -4.18 4.54
CA VAL A 66 5.38 -2.90 5.11
C VAL A 66 4.22 -1.91 5.26
N ALA A 67 3.29 -1.87 4.32
CA ALA A 67 2.08 -1.05 4.44
C ALA A 67 1.20 -1.46 5.63
N ALA A 68 1.11 -2.76 5.91
CA ALA A 68 0.33 -3.30 7.03
C ALA A 68 1.05 -3.18 8.38
N SER A 69 2.34 -2.82 8.40
CA SER A 69 3.11 -2.69 9.64
C SER A 69 2.64 -1.50 10.48
N ARG A 70 2.67 -1.67 11.80
CA ARG A 70 2.22 -0.65 12.76
C ARG A 70 0.77 -0.21 12.51
N LYS A 71 0.50 1.09 12.54
CA LYS A 71 -0.83 1.66 12.32
C LYS A 71 -1.15 1.65 10.83
N ALA A 72 -2.01 0.75 10.41
CA ALA A 72 -2.49 0.65 9.04
C ALA A 72 -4.02 0.67 8.99
N SER A 73 -4.59 0.91 7.81
CA SER A 73 -6.03 0.81 7.63
C SER A 73 -6.48 -0.66 7.71
N PRO A 74 -7.72 -0.92 8.17
CA PRO A 74 -8.27 -2.29 8.18
C PRO A 74 -8.23 -2.97 6.81
N GLU A 75 -8.42 -2.23 5.74
CA GLU A 75 -8.37 -2.75 4.37
C GLU A 75 -7.00 -3.32 4.02
N ILE A 76 -5.92 -2.59 4.35
CA ILE A 76 -4.54 -3.06 4.12
C ILE A 76 -4.24 -4.28 4.99
N ILE A 77 -4.61 -4.23 6.27
CA ILE A 77 -4.39 -5.33 7.22
C ILE A 77 -5.10 -6.60 6.74
N ASN A 78 -6.36 -6.48 6.32
CA ASN A 78 -7.15 -7.62 5.86
C ASN A 78 -6.59 -8.21 4.57
N TYR A 79 -6.14 -7.36 3.64
CA TYR A 79 -5.52 -7.82 2.41
C TYR A 79 -4.21 -8.59 2.70
N TYR A 80 -3.36 -8.04 3.56
CA TYR A 80 -2.12 -8.71 3.99
C TYR A 80 -2.40 -10.05 4.66
N ARG A 81 -3.40 -10.10 5.56
CA ARG A 81 -3.81 -11.34 6.22
C ARG A 81 -4.24 -12.39 5.20
N GLY A 82 -5.07 -12.02 4.23
CA GLY A 82 -5.51 -12.92 3.16
C GLY A 82 -4.34 -13.47 2.33
N MET A 83 -3.33 -12.64 2.05
CA MET A 83 -2.12 -13.11 1.40
C MET A 83 -1.35 -14.13 2.26
N ARG A 84 -1.21 -13.86 3.57
CA ARG A 84 -0.52 -14.74 4.52
C ARG A 84 -1.21 -16.10 4.67
N GLU A 85 -2.53 -16.13 4.70
CA GLU A 85 -3.32 -17.38 4.80
C GLU A 85 -3.09 -18.32 3.62
N ASN A 86 -2.67 -17.79 2.47
CA ASN A 86 -2.34 -18.58 1.28
C ASN A 86 -0.86 -18.98 1.18
N VAL A 87 -0.02 -18.61 2.16
CA VAL A 87 1.38 -19.02 2.21
C VAL A 87 1.49 -20.44 2.77
N PRO A 88 2.14 -21.37 2.06
CA PRO A 88 2.41 -22.69 2.62
C PRO A 88 3.29 -22.59 3.90
N PRO A 89 3.05 -23.42 4.91
CA PRO A 89 3.86 -23.41 6.15
C PRO A 89 5.36 -23.53 5.91
N THR A 90 5.77 -24.22 4.85
CA THR A 90 7.18 -24.40 4.47
C THR A 90 7.84 -23.12 3.98
N ARG A 91 7.06 -22.09 3.61
CA ARG A 91 7.56 -20.79 3.12
C ARG A 91 7.36 -19.64 4.10
N GLU A 92 6.78 -19.89 5.26
CA GLU A 92 6.51 -18.85 6.26
C GLU A 92 7.77 -18.06 6.65
N ALA A 93 8.87 -18.76 6.94
CA ALA A 93 10.13 -18.12 7.31
C ALA A 93 10.71 -17.25 6.19
N GLU A 94 10.62 -17.70 4.94
CA GLU A 94 11.03 -16.91 3.76
C GLU A 94 10.22 -15.61 3.64
N ILE A 95 8.91 -15.71 3.82
CA ILE A 95 8.01 -14.56 3.75
C ILE A 95 8.30 -13.58 4.89
N ASP A 96 8.51 -14.06 6.10
CA ASP A 96 8.88 -13.22 7.24
C ASP A 96 10.18 -12.46 7.00
N GLU A 97 11.17 -13.10 6.39
CA GLU A 97 12.43 -12.45 6.02
C GLU A 97 12.21 -11.35 4.97
N ILE A 98 11.40 -11.61 3.94
CA ILE A 98 11.06 -10.63 2.91
C ILE A 98 10.38 -9.42 3.56
N VAL A 99 9.34 -9.62 4.36
CA VAL A 99 8.61 -8.54 5.02
C VAL A 99 9.52 -7.75 5.97
N THR A 100 10.33 -8.43 6.77
CA THR A 100 11.30 -7.79 7.67
C THR A 100 12.26 -6.87 6.91
N ARG A 101 12.76 -7.32 5.76
CA ARG A 101 13.64 -6.52 4.91
C ARG A 101 12.94 -5.27 4.37
N TYR A 102 11.70 -5.40 3.89
CA TYR A 102 10.91 -4.26 3.42
C TYR A 102 10.61 -3.27 4.56
N VAL A 103 10.24 -3.75 5.74
CA VAL A 103 10.00 -2.91 6.92
C VAL A 103 11.28 -2.18 7.34
N SER A 104 12.43 -2.82 7.30
CA SER A 104 13.71 -2.20 7.66
C SER A 104 14.14 -1.11 6.67
N GLN A 105 13.76 -1.22 5.39
CA GLN A 105 14.12 -0.27 4.35
C GLN A 105 13.08 0.85 4.15
N TYR A 106 11.80 0.54 4.27
CA TYR A 106 10.71 1.42 3.87
C TYR A 106 9.65 1.63 4.95
N GLY A 107 9.86 1.08 6.13
CA GLY A 107 8.97 1.24 7.26
C GLY A 107 9.09 2.63 7.91
N PRO A 108 8.20 2.94 8.86
CA PRO A 108 8.19 4.24 9.54
C PRO A 108 9.51 4.63 10.21
N ALA A 109 10.22 3.66 10.77
CA ALA A 109 11.52 3.92 11.42
C ALA A 109 12.60 4.36 10.42
N ALA A 110 12.57 3.80 9.19
CA ALA A 110 13.55 4.12 8.15
C ALA A 110 13.23 5.42 7.41
N THR A 111 11.94 5.70 7.20
CA THR A 111 11.48 6.84 6.38
C THR A 111 11.12 8.08 7.19
N GLY A 112 10.90 7.95 8.50
CA GLY A 112 10.42 9.03 9.37
C GLY A 112 8.95 9.42 9.13
N VAL A 113 8.24 8.73 8.24
CA VAL A 113 6.82 9.01 7.96
C VAL A 113 5.95 8.45 9.08
N ARG A 114 5.08 9.29 9.62
CA ARG A 114 4.06 8.89 10.59
C ARG A 114 2.72 8.71 9.87
N CYS A 115 2.09 7.59 10.12
CA CYS A 115 0.75 7.32 9.62
C CYS A 115 -0.20 7.07 10.78
N ASP A 116 -1.37 7.68 10.76
CA ASP A 116 -2.42 7.53 11.76
C ASP A 116 -3.79 7.38 11.11
N ASN A 117 -4.65 6.57 11.74
CA ASN A 117 -6.05 6.49 11.37
C ASN A 117 -6.81 7.66 12.00
N THR A 118 -7.33 8.54 11.17
CA THR A 118 -8.14 9.68 11.60
C THR A 118 -9.60 9.45 11.24
N ARG A 119 -10.52 9.94 12.10
CA ARG A 119 -11.95 9.95 11.79
C ARG A 119 -12.33 11.34 11.30
N VAL A 120 -13.08 11.37 10.22
CA VAL A 120 -13.73 12.63 9.81
C VAL A 120 -14.87 12.93 10.79
N ALA A 121 -14.91 14.15 11.31
CA ALA A 121 -15.96 14.57 12.24
C ALA A 121 -17.35 14.30 11.63
N GLY A 122 -18.21 13.60 12.37
CA GLY A 122 -19.58 13.27 11.94
C GLY A 122 -19.67 12.04 11.01
N SER A 123 -18.58 11.32 10.75
CA SER A 123 -18.60 10.09 9.98
C SER A 123 -18.04 8.90 10.77
N HIS A 124 -18.51 7.70 10.44
CA HIS A 124 -17.95 6.45 10.98
C HIS A 124 -16.74 5.95 10.16
N ILE A 125 -16.31 6.71 9.15
CA ILE A 125 -15.24 6.32 8.24
C ILE A 125 -13.89 6.71 8.83
N SER A 126 -13.01 5.73 8.98
CA SER A 126 -11.63 5.93 9.38
C SER A 126 -10.75 6.06 8.15
N THR A 127 -9.90 7.07 8.14
CA THR A 127 -8.98 7.40 7.05
C THR A 127 -7.54 7.25 7.53
N LEU A 128 -6.73 6.51 6.78
CA LEU A 128 -5.29 6.44 7.03
C LEU A 128 -4.60 7.69 6.44
N ARG A 129 -3.85 8.38 7.28
CA ARG A 129 -3.07 9.56 6.90
C ARG A 129 -1.62 9.36 7.25
N CYS A 130 -0.76 9.73 6.32
CA CYS A 130 0.68 9.73 6.52
C CYS A 130 1.21 11.16 6.42
N ASP A 131 1.85 11.63 7.48
CA ASP A 131 2.49 12.95 7.53
C ASP A 131 3.98 12.82 7.23
N HIS A 132 4.46 13.69 6.38
CA HIS A 132 5.87 14.03 6.29
C HIS A 132 6.05 15.38 6.99
N GLU A 133 6.57 15.41 8.18
CA GLU A 133 6.91 16.53 9.08
C GLU A 133 6.35 17.95 8.82
N ALA A 134 5.59 18.23 7.78
CA ALA A 134 4.97 19.53 7.54
C ALA A 134 3.75 19.47 6.62
N GLU A 135 2.69 20.04 7.10
CA GLU A 135 1.51 20.52 6.40
C GLU A 135 0.60 19.50 5.69
N TYR A 136 -0.53 19.43 6.26
CA TYR A 136 -1.78 18.81 5.93
C TYR A 136 -2.40 19.37 4.64
N ASP A 137 -2.55 18.55 3.60
CA ASP A 137 -3.40 18.90 2.45
C ASP A 137 -4.76 18.24 2.59
N SER A 138 -5.80 19.07 2.64
CA SER A 138 -7.20 18.62 2.71
C SER A 138 -7.66 17.77 1.51
N ARG A 139 -6.86 17.72 0.44
CA ARG A 139 -7.11 16.88 -0.74
C ARG A 139 -6.91 15.39 -0.47
N ASP A 140 -6.10 15.03 0.54
CA ASP A 140 -5.91 13.64 0.95
C ASP A 140 -7.15 13.00 1.60
N ILE A 141 -8.15 13.82 1.97
CA ILE A 141 -9.39 13.34 2.59
C ILE A 141 -10.29 12.60 1.59
N LEU A 142 -10.21 12.96 0.31
CA LEU A 142 -11.07 12.39 -0.73
C LEU A 142 -10.55 11.07 -1.31
N ASP A 143 -9.32 10.66 -0.93
CA ASP A 143 -8.67 9.48 -1.49
C ASP A 143 -9.06 8.15 -0.81
N THR A 144 -10.04 8.16 0.05
CA THR A 144 -10.25 7.11 1.05
C THR A 144 -11.35 6.11 0.79
N GLN A 145 -12.01 6.15 -0.35
CA GLN A 145 -13.14 5.24 -0.55
C GLN A 145 -12.75 3.80 -0.87
N THR A 146 -11.61 3.55 -1.51
CA THR A 146 -11.02 2.21 -1.63
C THR A 146 -9.53 2.30 -1.95
N ILE A 147 -8.67 1.78 -1.10
CA ILE A 147 -7.21 1.79 -1.31
C ILE A 147 -6.86 1.03 -2.59
N PHE A 148 -7.45 -0.14 -2.78
CA PHE A 148 -7.19 -1.01 -3.92
C PHE A 148 -8.10 -0.77 -5.13
N GLY A 149 -9.17 -0.01 -5.00
CA GLY A 149 -10.11 0.30 -6.09
C GLY A 149 -10.96 -0.89 -6.53
N VAL A 150 -11.04 -1.95 -5.72
CA VAL A 150 -11.89 -3.12 -5.93
C VAL A 150 -12.84 -3.27 -4.75
N SER A 151 -14.08 -3.70 -5.02
CA SER A 151 -14.98 -4.08 -3.95
C SER A 151 -14.36 -5.22 -3.15
N THR A 152 -14.34 -5.11 -1.83
CA THR A 152 -13.80 -6.14 -0.94
C THR A 152 -14.53 -7.49 -1.04
N PHE A 153 -15.65 -7.52 -1.75
CA PHE A 153 -16.43 -8.74 -2.01
C PHE A 153 -15.93 -9.54 -3.22
N ASP A 154 -15.10 -8.95 -4.08
CA ASP A 154 -14.58 -9.59 -5.29
C ASP A 154 -13.15 -10.14 -5.13
N THR A 155 -12.59 -10.08 -3.95
CA THR A 155 -11.29 -10.70 -3.68
C THR A 155 -11.44 -12.20 -3.54
N ASN A 156 -11.55 -12.88 -4.67
CA ASN A 156 -11.21 -14.28 -4.76
C ASN A 156 -9.81 -14.48 -4.14
N PRO A 157 -9.61 -15.47 -3.24
CA PRO A 157 -8.32 -15.69 -2.60
C PRO A 157 -7.27 -15.88 -3.68
N LEU A 158 -6.43 -14.87 -3.82
CA LEU A 158 -5.47 -14.77 -4.88
C LEU A 158 -4.36 -15.76 -4.62
N LEU A 159 -4.34 -16.76 -5.43
CA LEU A 159 -3.26 -17.74 -5.51
C LEU A 159 -1.93 -16.97 -5.62
N LEU A 160 -1.09 -17.11 -4.61
CA LEU A 160 0.31 -16.87 -4.79
C LEU A 160 0.74 -17.80 -5.93
N GLY A 161 0.95 -17.23 -7.12
CA GLY A 161 1.45 -18.00 -8.24
C GLY A 161 2.73 -18.74 -7.86
N PRO A 162 3.10 -19.77 -8.62
CA PRO A 162 4.27 -20.59 -8.33
C PRO A 162 5.54 -19.78 -8.18
#